data_6ba6833a60996f0c77b7ef34662169a7
#
_entry.id   6ba6833a60996f0c77b7ef34662169a7
#
_cell.length_a   1.000
_cell.length_b   1.000
_cell.length_c   1.000
_cell.angle_alpha   90.00
_cell.angle_beta   90.00
_cell.angle_gamma   90.00
#
_symmetry.space_group_name_H-M   'P 1'
#
loop_
_entity.id
_entity.type
_entity.pdbx_description
1 polymer ?
#
loop_
_entity_poly.entity_id
_entity_poly.type
_entity_poly.pdbx_seq_one_letter_code
_entity_poly.pdbx_strand_id
1 'polypeptide(L)'
;AAESMKEIVKPEGIKETDDYDAYDQSVQDLMDVMQSVVSTSLSYNDLFTVRLLTLKFSFYGIITLGVDLDFVGQIGILATFGVEIVITNGERIGFKYNFLKFKGSSYTQKLESNVTTNIYLIGKVGVRLGLRLTISITLCGIASASVMGSLYAYAELSGMYFFTANLLSGANTSLGALNFEVGID
;
A
#
# COMPACT_ATOMS: atom_id res chain seq x y z
N ALA A 1 -14.98 -10.15 3.88
CA ALA A 1 -13.85 -10.09 2.92
C ALA A 1 -12.70 -11.01 3.34
N ALA A 2 -12.23 -10.98 4.60
CA ALA A 2 -11.15 -11.84 5.07
C ALA A 2 -11.53 -13.35 5.10
N GLU A 3 -12.79 -13.69 5.40
CA GLU A 3 -13.28 -15.07 5.35
C GLU A 3 -13.39 -15.62 3.93
N SER A 4 -13.79 -14.80 2.96
CA SER A 4 -13.84 -15.24 1.56
C SER A 4 -12.46 -15.45 0.95
N MET A 5 -11.43 -14.73 1.43
CA MET A 5 -10.03 -14.97 1.02
C MET A 5 -9.47 -16.29 1.57
N LYS A 6 -9.87 -16.72 2.78
CA LYS A 6 -9.47 -18.02 3.32
C LYS A 6 -9.96 -19.20 2.48
N GLU A 7 -11.12 -19.05 1.85
CA GLU A 7 -11.72 -20.11 1.02
C GLU A 7 -11.05 -20.23 -0.35
N ILE A 8 -10.49 -19.12 -0.87
CA ILE A 8 -9.77 -19.10 -2.16
C ILE A 8 -8.36 -19.68 -2.04
N VAL A 9 -7.77 -19.67 -0.85
CA VAL A 9 -6.37 -20.08 -0.58
C VAL A 9 -6.22 -21.56 -0.25
N LYS A 10 -7.31 -22.34 -0.07
CA LYS A 10 -7.22 -23.78 0.12
C LYS A 10 -6.98 -24.50 -1.22
N PRO A 11 -5.77 -24.94 -1.54
CA PRO A 11 -5.56 -25.78 -2.72
C PRO A 11 -6.20 -27.15 -2.47
N GLU A 12 -7.14 -27.53 -3.30
CA GLU A 12 -7.64 -28.92 -3.31
C GLU A 12 -6.45 -29.86 -3.65
N GLY A 13 -6.07 -30.71 -2.70
CA GLY A 13 -5.19 -31.84 -2.97
C GLY A 13 -3.88 -31.96 -2.17
N ILE A 14 -3.65 -31.14 -1.15
CA ILE A 14 -2.50 -31.33 -0.26
C ILE A 14 -2.84 -32.39 0.80
N LYS A 15 -2.12 -33.52 0.77
CA LYS A 15 -2.22 -34.56 1.80
C LYS A 15 -1.64 -34.03 3.12
N GLU A 16 -2.33 -34.33 4.23
CA GLU A 16 -1.89 -34.05 5.59
C GLU A 16 -0.50 -34.66 5.85
N THR A 17 0.51 -33.80 5.93
CA THR A 17 1.85 -34.10 6.45
C THR A 17 2.26 -32.95 7.36
N ASP A 18 3.21 -33.17 8.27
CA ASP A 18 3.72 -32.18 9.25
C ASP A 18 4.20 -30.84 8.65
N ASP A 19 4.41 -30.77 7.34
CA ASP A 19 4.70 -29.55 6.58
C ASP A 19 3.48 -28.62 6.42
N TYR A 20 2.28 -29.10 6.70
CA TYR A 20 1.03 -28.33 6.53
C TYR A 20 0.93 -27.19 7.54
N ASP A 21 1.32 -27.43 8.80
CA ASP A 21 1.24 -26.43 9.86
C ASP A 21 2.20 -25.25 9.61
N ALA A 22 3.41 -25.54 9.13
CA ALA A 22 4.38 -24.50 8.78
C ALA A 22 3.94 -23.67 7.55
N TYR A 23 3.29 -24.34 6.58
CA TYR A 23 2.73 -23.67 5.40
C TYR A 23 1.53 -22.77 5.79
N ASP A 24 0.61 -23.28 6.62
CA ASP A 24 -0.57 -22.55 7.08
C ASP A 24 -0.16 -21.31 7.89
N GLN A 25 0.86 -21.43 8.73
CA GLN A 25 1.39 -20.30 9.48
C GLN A 25 2.02 -19.23 8.58
N SER A 26 2.79 -19.64 7.58
CA SER A 26 3.39 -18.70 6.62
C SER A 26 2.35 -17.98 5.77
N VAL A 27 1.26 -18.67 5.42
CA VAL A 27 0.13 -18.08 4.70
C VAL A 27 -0.65 -17.12 5.59
N GLN A 28 -0.84 -17.45 6.87
CA GLN A 28 -1.50 -16.55 7.82
C GLN A 28 -0.68 -15.29 8.04
N ASP A 29 0.62 -15.41 8.29
CA ASP A 29 1.52 -14.27 8.44
C ASP A 29 1.50 -13.36 7.20
N LEU A 30 1.45 -13.96 6.00
CA LEU A 30 1.35 -13.21 4.76
C LEU A 30 -0.01 -12.49 4.61
N MET A 31 -1.10 -13.14 5.01
CA MET A 31 -2.44 -12.54 5.01
C MET A 31 -2.54 -11.38 6.00
N ASP A 32 -1.93 -11.49 7.18
CA ASP A 32 -1.87 -10.41 8.17
C ASP A 32 -1.08 -9.21 7.64
N VAL A 33 0.05 -9.46 6.98
CA VAL A 33 0.83 -8.41 6.31
C VAL A 33 0.01 -7.75 5.20
N MET A 34 -0.70 -8.53 4.38
CA MET A 34 -1.57 -7.99 3.35
C MET A 34 -2.71 -7.14 3.93
N GLN A 35 -3.37 -7.62 4.97
CA GLN A 35 -4.42 -6.86 5.64
C GLN A 35 -3.89 -5.54 6.22
N SER A 36 -2.69 -5.56 6.77
CA SER A 36 -2.00 -4.36 7.25
C SER A 36 -1.74 -3.37 6.10
N VAL A 37 -1.34 -3.83 4.92
CA VAL A 37 -1.12 -2.96 3.75
C VAL A 37 -2.43 -2.42 3.17
N VAL A 38 -3.46 -3.27 3.09
CA VAL A 38 -4.79 -2.85 2.61
C VAL A 38 -5.41 -1.80 3.54
N SER A 39 -5.24 -1.97 4.86
CA SER A 39 -5.75 -1.02 5.86
C SER A 39 -4.91 0.25 6.00
N THR A 40 -3.68 0.27 5.48
CA THR A 40 -2.83 1.45 5.52
C THR A 40 -3.33 2.49 4.53
N SER A 41 -3.60 3.70 5.03
CA SER A 41 -3.96 4.82 4.16
C SER A 41 -2.76 5.22 3.29
N LEU A 42 -3.03 5.45 2.00
CA LEU A 42 -2.03 5.97 1.08
C LEU A 42 -1.76 7.45 1.34
N SER A 43 -0.51 7.84 1.30
CA SER A 43 -0.13 9.25 1.18
C SER A 43 -0.23 9.64 -0.29
N TYR A 44 -1.11 10.59 -0.58
CA TYR A 44 -1.33 11.08 -1.93
C TYR A 44 -0.53 12.34 -2.19
N ASN A 45 0.10 12.40 -3.36
CA ASN A 45 0.82 13.57 -3.86
C ASN A 45 0.10 14.12 -5.09
N ASP A 46 0.03 15.44 -5.19
CA ASP A 46 -0.57 16.10 -6.35
C ASP A 46 0.28 15.78 -7.60
N LEU A 47 -0.34 15.18 -8.62
CA LEU A 47 0.25 15.01 -9.94
C LEU A 47 0.07 16.26 -10.78
N PHE A 48 -1.12 16.85 -10.69
CA PHE A 48 -1.46 18.10 -11.34
C PHE A 48 -2.55 18.83 -10.57
N THR A 49 -2.56 20.15 -10.73
CA THR A 49 -3.63 21.03 -10.23
C THR A 49 -3.97 22.01 -11.34
N VAL A 50 -5.23 22.02 -11.73
CA VAL A 50 -5.77 22.94 -12.73
C VAL A 50 -6.76 23.89 -12.06
N ARG A 51 -6.44 25.18 -12.09
CA ARG A 51 -7.34 26.20 -11.57
C ARG A 51 -8.56 26.38 -12.49
N LEU A 52 -9.74 26.10 -11.96
CA LEU A 52 -11.01 26.25 -12.68
C LEU A 52 -11.63 27.62 -12.49
N LEU A 53 -11.55 28.18 -11.28
CA LEU A 53 -12.17 29.44 -10.93
C LEU A 53 -11.35 30.15 -9.86
N THR A 54 -11.23 31.48 -10.02
CA THR A 54 -10.71 32.36 -8.99
C THR A 54 -11.64 33.57 -8.88
N LEU A 55 -12.16 33.76 -7.69
CA LEU A 55 -12.95 34.96 -7.35
C LEU A 55 -12.23 35.75 -6.26
N LYS A 56 -12.13 37.05 -6.41
CA LYS A 56 -11.55 37.93 -5.41
C LYS A 56 -12.47 39.12 -5.16
N PHE A 57 -12.80 39.31 -3.90
CA PHE A 57 -13.65 40.44 -3.45
C PHE A 57 -12.82 41.29 -2.48
N SER A 58 -12.63 42.55 -2.80
CA SER A 58 -11.92 43.50 -1.92
C SER A 58 -12.87 44.49 -1.33
N PHE A 59 -12.83 44.64 -0.01
CA PHE A 59 -13.64 45.57 0.75
C PHE A 59 -12.75 46.70 1.26
N TYR A 60 -12.93 47.90 0.70
CA TYR A 60 -12.21 49.12 1.05
C TYR A 60 -10.66 48.99 1.06
N GLY A 61 -10.10 48.05 0.34
CA GLY A 61 -8.66 47.77 0.35
C GLY A 61 -8.13 47.18 1.67
N ILE A 62 -9.00 46.93 2.66
CA ILE A 62 -8.62 46.41 3.98
C ILE A 62 -8.77 44.89 4.06
N ILE A 63 -9.88 44.38 3.54
CA ILE A 63 -10.19 42.96 3.57
C ILE A 63 -10.29 42.45 2.14
N THR A 64 -9.57 41.37 1.83
CA THR A 64 -9.74 40.66 0.57
C THR A 64 -10.20 39.22 0.87
N LEU A 65 -11.32 38.82 0.29
CA LEU A 65 -11.85 37.48 0.28
C LEU A 65 -11.49 36.85 -1.07
N GLY A 66 -10.79 35.72 -1.03
CA GLY A 66 -10.48 34.91 -2.20
C GLY A 66 -11.22 33.58 -2.16
N VAL A 67 -11.70 33.12 -3.29
CA VAL A 67 -12.29 31.78 -3.47
C VAL A 67 -11.65 31.16 -4.70
N ASP A 68 -10.95 30.09 -4.52
CA ASP A 68 -10.29 29.33 -5.58
C ASP A 68 -10.93 27.94 -5.67
N LEU A 69 -11.26 27.53 -6.88
CA LEU A 69 -11.71 26.17 -7.19
C LEU A 69 -10.70 25.53 -8.13
N ASP A 70 -10.10 24.43 -7.68
CA ASP A 70 -9.10 23.68 -8.41
C ASP A 70 -9.61 22.27 -8.74
N PHE A 71 -9.27 21.79 -9.92
CA PHE A 71 -9.35 20.37 -10.27
C PHE A 71 -7.98 19.74 -10.02
N VAL A 72 -7.96 18.66 -9.23
CA VAL A 72 -6.72 18.06 -8.72
C VAL A 72 -6.68 16.58 -9.04
N GLY A 73 -5.57 16.13 -9.59
CA GLY A 73 -5.24 14.72 -9.72
C GLY A 73 -4.09 14.34 -8.81
N GLN A 74 -4.24 13.22 -8.09
CA GLN A 74 -3.27 12.74 -7.11
C GLN A 74 -2.94 11.27 -7.34
N ILE A 75 -1.74 10.86 -6.92
CA ILE A 75 -1.30 9.47 -6.90
C ILE A 75 -0.70 9.13 -5.54
N GLY A 76 -1.01 7.92 -5.06
CA GLY A 76 -0.38 7.32 -3.89
C GLY A 76 0.22 5.96 -4.25
N ILE A 77 1.40 5.66 -3.73
CA ILE A 77 2.07 4.38 -3.96
C ILE A 77 2.66 3.88 -2.64
N LEU A 78 2.39 2.62 -2.33
CA LEU A 78 2.98 1.87 -1.23
C LEU A 78 3.47 0.53 -1.77
N ALA A 79 4.74 0.18 -1.59
CA ALA A 79 5.25 -1.12 -2.02
C ALA A 79 6.28 -1.66 -1.02
N THR A 80 6.23 -2.97 -0.80
CA THR A 80 7.19 -3.72 0.01
C THR A 80 7.60 -4.97 -0.74
N PHE A 81 8.91 -5.18 -0.87
CA PHE A 81 9.49 -6.36 -1.46
C PHE A 81 10.38 -7.07 -0.44
N GLY A 82 10.34 -8.39 -0.41
CA GLY A 82 11.22 -9.17 0.45
C GLY A 82 11.66 -10.46 -0.22
N VAL A 83 12.87 -10.84 0.05
CA VAL A 83 13.46 -12.14 -0.31
C VAL A 83 13.99 -12.78 0.95
N GLU A 84 13.65 -14.04 1.14
CA GLU A 84 14.11 -14.85 2.23
C GLU A 84 14.68 -16.15 1.69
N ILE A 85 15.87 -16.50 2.11
CA ILE A 85 16.52 -17.75 1.75
C ILE A 85 16.74 -18.55 3.04
N VAL A 86 16.13 -19.73 3.09
CA VAL A 86 16.28 -20.69 4.20
C VAL A 86 17.19 -21.80 3.75
N ILE A 87 18.38 -21.89 4.34
CA ILE A 87 19.40 -22.87 3.97
C ILE A 87 19.42 -24.02 4.99
N THR A 88 19.45 -25.23 4.48
CA THR A 88 19.59 -26.47 5.23
C THR A 88 20.92 -26.56 5.95
N ASN A 89 20.93 -26.95 7.19
CA ASN A 89 21.97 -27.01 8.19
C ASN A 89 22.12 -25.80 9.08
N GLY A 90 21.03 -25.10 9.29
CA GLY A 90 20.88 -24.34 10.48
C GLY A 90 20.67 -22.84 10.36
N GLU A 91 20.67 -22.20 9.21
CA GLU A 91 20.52 -20.75 9.17
C GLU A 91 19.52 -20.26 8.13
N ARG A 92 18.60 -19.40 8.58
CA ARG A 92 17.67 -18.64 7.76
C ARG A 92 18.26 -17.25 7.56
N ILE A 93 18.54 -16.87 6.32
CA ILE A 93 19.04 -15.55 5.96
C ILE A 93 17.97 -14.86 5.11
N GLY A 94 17.55 -13.70 5.53
CA GLY A 94 16.55 -12.92 4.78
C GLY A 94 16.93 -11.45 4.64
N PHE A 95 16.43 -10.86 3.57
CA PHE A 95 16.54 -9.44 3.31
C PHE A 95 15.15 -8.88 3.01
N LYS A 96 14.80 -7.81 3.71
CA LYS A 96 13.56 -7.07 3.52
C LYS A 96 13.89 -5.62 3.20
N TYR A 97 13.37 -5.14 2.07
CA TYR A 97 13.55 -3.75 1.66
C TYR A 97 12.20 -3.04 1.54
N ASN A 98 12.08 -1.94 2.25
CA ASN A 98 10.91 -1.06 2.18
C ASN A 98 11.23 0.13 1.29
N PHE A 99 10.65 0.18 0.09
CA PHE A 99 10.90 1.21 -0.90
C PHE A 99 10.46 2.61 -0.48
N LEU A 100 9.45 2.72 0.37
CA LEU A 100 8.97 4.03 0.86
C LEU A 100 9.89 4.64 1.91
N LYS A 101 10.47 3.80 2.77
CA LYS A 101 11.35 4.24 3.85
C LYS A 101 12.83 4.17 3.47
N PHE A 102 13.15 3.67 2.28
CA PHE A 102 14.52 3.43 1.82
C PHE A 102 15.37 2.67 2.86
N LYS A 103 14.74 1.71 3.56
CA LYS A 103 15.40 0.93 4.60
C LYS A 103 15.38 -0.54 4.26
N GLY A 104 16.56 -1.15 4.27
CA GLY A 104 16.78 -2.58 4.23
C GLY A 104 17.06 -3.10 5.65
N SER A 105 16.62 -4.32 5.92
CA SER A 105 17.01 -5.08 7.12
C SER A 105 17.32 -6.50 6.72
N SER A 106 18.36 -7.07 7.30
CA SER A 106 18.70 -8.48 7.20
C SER A 106 18.43 -9.17 8.53
N TYR A 107 18.11 -10.43 8.48
CA TYR A 107 17.93 -11.26 9.67
C TYR A 107 18.49 -12.67 9.44
N THR A 108 18.89 -13.34 10.53
CA THR A 108 19.42 -14.70 10.52
C THR A 108 18.76 -15.48 11.66
N GLN A 109 18.24 -16.68 11.37
CA GLN A 109 17.59 -17.56 12.33
C GLN A 109 18.02 -19.02 12.07
N LYS A 110 18.29 -19.79 13.12
CA LYS A 110 18.64 -21.22 13.01
C LYS A 110 17.41 -22.09 12.85
N LEU A 111 17.43 -23.02 11.88
CA LEU A 111 16.34 -23.96 11.59
C LEU A 111 16.87 -25.31 11.07
N GLU A 112 16.03 -26.34 11.11
CA GLU A 112 16.38 -27.70 10.63
C GLU A 112 16.11 -27.88 9.13
N SER A 113 17.02 -28.52 8.48
CA SER A 113 17.07 -29.14 7.11
C SER A 113 16.03 -28.83 6.04
N ASN A 114 16.22 -27.75 5.28
CA ASN A 114 15.77 -27.60 3.87
C ASN A 114 16.21 -26.26 3.27
N VAL A 115 16.46 -26.19 1.94
CA VAL A 115 16.77 -24.92 1.27
C VAL A 115 15.51 -24.40 0.58
N THR A 116 14.89 -23.41 1.17
CA THR A 116 13.68 -22.78 0.63
C THR A 116 13.94 -21.30 0.35
N THR A 117 13.53 -20.84 -0.81
CA THR A 117 13.56 -19.42 -1.17
C THR A 117 12.14 -18.89 -1.19
N ASN A 118 11.88 -17.84 -0.40
CA ASN A 118 10.62 -17.15 -0.36
C ASN A 118 10.80 -15.74 -0.94
N ILE A 119 9.98 -15.38 -1.88
CA ILE A 119 9.92 -14.04 -2.47
C ILE A 119 8.51 -13.51 -2.25
N TYR A 120 8.39 -12.30 -1.74
CA TYR A 120 7.10 -11.64 -1.61
C TYR A 120 7.16 -10.21 -2.11
N LEU A 121 6.10 -9.80 -2.78
CA LEU A 121 5.84 -8.44 -3.22
C LEU A 121 4.45 -8.07 -2.75
N ILE A 122 4.36 -6.98 -2.01
CA ILE A 122 3.10 -6.46 -1.51
C ILE A 122 3.05 -4.98 -1.85
N GLY A 123 1.95 -4.54 -2.45
CA GLY A 123 1.83 -3.15 -2.86
C GLY A 123 0.41 -2.64 -2.90
N LYS A 124 0.29 -1.33 -2.83
CA LYS A 124 -0.95 -0.58 -3.00
C LYS A 124 -0.64 0.64 -3.86
N VAL A 125 -1.45 0.86 -4.87
CA VAL A 125 -1.41 2.07 -5.69
C VAL A 125 -2.81 2.66 -5.74
N GLY A 126 -2.89 3.97 -5.63
CA GLY A 126 -4.16 4.68 -5.69
C GLY A 126 -4.06 5.93 -6.54
N VAL A 127 -5.15 6.27 -7.17
CA VAL A 127 -5.34 7.53 -7.88
C VAL A 127 -6.57 8.23 -7.31
N ARG A 128 -6.49 9.55 -7.20
CA ARG A 128 -7.60 10.42 -6.80
C ARG A 128 -7.78 11.52 -7.82
N LEU A 129 -9.01 11.79 -8.18
CA LEU A 129 -9.41 12.92 -9.03
C LEU A 129 -10.54 13.67 -8.34
N GLY A 130 -10.43 14.98 -8.26
CA GLY A 130 -11.49 15.73 -7.58
C GLY A 130 -11.35 17.22 -7.62
N LEU A 131 -12.22 17.85 -6.85
CA LEU A 131 -12.31 19.29 -6.71
C LEU A 131 -11.78 19.71 -5.34
N ARG A 132 -11.00 20.79 -5.33
CA ARG A 132 -10.48 21.45 -4.13
C ARG A 132 -10.96 22.88 -4.10
N LEU A 133 -11.74 23.24 -3.08
CA LEU A 133 -12.19 24.59 -2.82
C LEU A 133 -11.31 25.20 -1.73
N THR A 134 -10.72 26.34 -2.03
CA THR A 134 -9.94 27.11 -1.05
C THR A 134 -10.60 28.48 -0.86
N ILE A 135 -10.95 28.80 0.38
CA ILE A 135 -11.45 30.12 0.77
C ILE A 135 -10.37 30.80 1.59
N SER A 136 -9.95 31.98 1.18
CA SER A 136 -8.91 32.78 1.84
C SER A 136 -9.42 34.17 2.24
N ILE A 137 -8.97 34.64 3.39
CA ILE A 137 -9.21 35.99 3.86
C ILE A 137 -7.88 36.66 4.10
N THR A 138 -7.66 37.82 3.53
CA THR A 138 -6.45 38.62 3.73
C THR A 138 -6.82 39.97 4.30
N LEU A 139 -6.15 40.35 5.40
CA LEU A 139 -6.33 41.67 6.09
C LEU A 139 -5.14 42.57 5.78
N CYS A 140 -5.43 43.74 5.22
CA CYS A 140 -4.43 44.78 4.92
C CYS A 140 -3.23 44.31 4.11
N GLY A 141 -3.32 43.15 3.41
CA GLY A 141 -2.21 42.55 2.72
C GLY A 141 -1.10 41.95 3.63
N ILE A 142 -1.29 41.94 4.95
CA ILE A 142 -0.27 41.55 5.93
C ILE A 142 -0.61 40.20 6.57
N ALA A 143 -1.86 39.98 6.93
CA ALA A 143 -2.30 38.73 7.58
C ALA A 143 -3.29 38.00 6.68
N SER A 144 -3.10 36.67 6.52
CA SER A 144 -4.01 35.83 5.76
C SER A 144 -4.33 34.55 6.50
N ALA A 145 -5.58 34.11 6.33
CA ALA A 145 -6.04 32.79 6.77
C ALA A 145 -6.77 32.11 5.61
N SER A 146 -6.69 30.79 5.52
CA SER A 146 -7.41 30.02 4.51
C SER A 146 -7.98 28.74 5.09
N VAL A 147 -9.12 28.33 4.54
CA VAL A 147 -9.77 27.05 4.78
C VAL A 147 -9.88 26.32 3.45
N MET A 148 -9.58 25.04 3.45
CA MET A 148 -9.62 24.19 2.27
C MET A 148 -10.55 23.01 2.53
N GLY A 149 -11.40 22.71 1.56
CA GLY A 149 -12.22 21.51 1.49
C GLY A 149 -12.01 20.83 0.15
N SER A 150 -12.08 19.53 0.13
CA SER A 150 -11.88 18.74 -1.10
C SER A 150 -12.89 17.60 -1.18
N LEU A 151 -13.24 17.24 -2.40
CA LEU A 151 -14.06 16.08 -2.73
C LEU A 151 -13.36 15.29 -3.84
N TYR A 152 -13.00 14.06 -3.57
CA TYR A 152 -12.28 13.21 -4.51
C TYR A 152 -13.06 11.94 -4.82
N ALA A 153 -13.06 11.53 -6.08
CA ALA A 153 -13.28 10.15 -6.46
C ALA A 153 -11.93 9.44 -6.44
N TYR A 154 -11.87 8.26 -5.86
CA TYR A 154 -10.64 7.48 -5.77
C TYR A 154 -10.81 6.08 -6.33
N ALA A 155 -9.70 5.53 -6.81
CA ALA A 155 -9.54 4.14 -7.16
C ALA A 155 -8.22 3.63 -6.59
N GLU A 156 -8.28 2.54 -5.83
CA GLU A 156 -7.12 1.91 -5.20
C GLU A 156 -7.01 0.45 -5.64
N LEU A 157 -5.81 0.05 -6.02
CA LEU A 157 -5.44 -1.32 -6.33
C LEU A 157 -4.39 -1.77 -5.31
N SER A 158 -4.70 -2.79 -4.55
CA SER A 158 -3.76 -3.46 -3.67
C SER A 158 -3.54 -4.90 -4.12
N GLY A 159 -2.31 -5.38 -3.97
CA GLY A 159 -1.97 -6.72 -4.40
C GLY A 159 -0.81 -7.30 -3.62
N MET A 160 -0.78 -8.62 -3.58
CA MET A 160 0.35 -9.39 -3.09
C MET A 160 0.73 -10.47 -4.09
N TYR A 161 2.00 -10.79 -4.11
CA TYR A 161 2.54 -11.96 -4.79
C TYR A 161 3.54 -12.62 -3.86
N PHE A 162 3.35 -13.92 -3.65
CA PHE A 162 4.24 -14.78 -2.87
C PHE A 162 4.69 -15.92 -3.76
N PHE A 163 5.98 -16.20 -3.72
CA PHE A 163 6.59 -17.33 -4.40
C PHE A 163 7.52 -18.04 -3.42
N THR A 164 7.35 -19.35 -3.27
CA THR A 164 8.26 -20.19 -2.53
C THR A 164 8.79 -21.30 -3.44
N ALA A 165 10.06 -21.56 -3.36
CA ALA A 165 10.71 -22.66 -4.07
C ALA A 165 11.63 -23.43 -3.13
N ASN A 166 11.46 -24.76 -3.10
CA ASN A 166 12.40 -25.64 -2.43
C ASN A 166 13.43 -26.12 -3.46
N LEU A 167 14.67 -25.66 -3.28
CA LEU A 167 15.76 -25.90 -4.24
C LEU A 167 16.25 -27.36 -4.25
N LEU A 168 15.94 -28.13 -3.20
CA LEU A 168 16.35 -29.56 -3.12
C LEU A 168 15.31 -30.49 -3.72
N SER A 169 14.03 -30.26 -3.46
CA SER A 169 12.95 -31.07 -4.01
C SER A 169 12.47 -30.60 -5.38
N GLY A 170 12.83 -29.38 -5.81
CA GLY A 170 12.30 -28.75 -7.01
C GLY A 170 10.83 -28.32 -6.89
N ALA A 171 10.23 -28.50 -5.71
CA ALA A 171 8.86 -28.06 -5.46
C ALA A 171 8.79 -26.53 -5.42
N ASN A 172 7.79 -25.96 -6.06
CA ASN A 172 7.52 -24.53 -5.99
C ASN A 172 6.02 -24.27 -5.84
N THR A 173 5.69 -23.17 -5.20
CA THR A 173 4.33 -22.72 -5.03
C THR A 173 4.30 -21.20 -5.20
N SER A 174 3.29 -20.69 -5.88
CA SER A 174 3.04 -19.25 -5.99
C SER A 174 1.61 -18.93 -5.59
N LEU A 175 1.46 -17.81 -4.92
CA LEU A 175 0.18 -17.26 -4.50
C LEU A 175 0.14 -15.79 -4.88
N GLY A 176 -0.97 -15.35 -5.47
CA GLY A 176 -1.22 -13.95 -5.77
C GLY A 176 -2.65 -13.56 -5.44
N ALA A 177 -2.82 -12.35 -4.93
CA ALA A 177 -4.14 -11.77 -4.69
C ALA A 177 -4.13 -10.30 -5.11
N LEU A 178 -5.26 -9.85 -5.66
CA LEU A 178 -5.51 -8.47 -6.03
C LEU A 178 -6.84 -8.03 -5.40
N ASN A 179 -6.85 -6.82 -4.88
CA ASN A 179 -8.05 -6.15 -4.39
C ASN A 179 -8.18 -4.80 -5.08
N PHE A 180 -9.38 -4.49 -5.54
CA PHE A 180 -9.69 -3.22 -6.18
C PHE A 180 -10.82 -2.52 -5.42
N GLU A 181 -10.61 -1.26 -5.10
CA GLU A 181 -11.55 -0.43 -4.37
C GLU A 181 -11.77 0.89 -5.10
N VAL A 182 -13.01 1.35 -5.14
CA VAL A 182 -13.40 2.67 -5.64
C VAL A 182 -14.34 3.35 -4.67
N GLY A 183 -14.25 4.65 -4.57
CA GLY A 183 -15.13 5.40 -3.66
C GLY A 183 -15.03 6.91 -3.87
N ILE A 184 -15.68 7.61 -2.96
CA ILE A 184 -15.67 9.08 -2.87
C ILE A 184 -15.21 9.43 -1.45
N ASP A 185 -14.30 10.39 -1.35
CA ASP A 185 -13.66 10.83 -0.11
C ASP A 185 -13.80 12.36 0.06
#